data_e22e7b1166240819588e411e1c055a71
#
_entry.id   e22e7b1166240819588e411e1c055a71
#
_cell.length_a   1.000
_cell.length_b   1.000
_cell.length_c   1.000
_cell.angle_alpha   90.00
_cell.angle_beta   90.00
_cell.angle_gamma   90.00
#
_symmetry.space_group_name_H-M   'P 1'
#
loop_
_entity.id
_entity.type
_entity.pdbx_description
1 polymer ?
#
loop_
_entity_poly.entity_id
_entity_poly.type
_entity_poly.pdbx_seq_one_letter_code
_entity_poly.pdbx_strand_id
1 'polypeptide(L)' 'LLIRDLFNGDTKLYEQTISDLEQFTHLDDAMIYIQEHFDWDPDSDGVMLLVELLECKLER' A
#
# COMPACT_ATOMS: atom_id res chain seq x y z
N LEU A 1 -5.76 10.66 -6.75
CA LEU A 1 -6.18 9.28 -6.53
C LEU A 1 -4.99 8.38 -6.26
N LEU A 2 -5.20 7.32 -5.53
CA LEU A 2 -4.15 6.43 -5.07
C LEU A 2 -3.35 5.81 -6.23
N ILE A 3 -4.03 5.28 -7.22
CA ILE A 3 -3.38 4.62 -8.34
C ILE A 3 -2.50 5.60 -9.11
N ARG A 4 -3.00 6.80 -9.31
CA ARG A 4 -2.27 7.79 -10.06
C ARG A 4 -1.04 8.28 -9.29
N ASP A 5 -1.17 8.45 -7.98
CA ASP A 5 -0.11 9.00 -7.15
C ASP A 5 1.03 8.02 -6.90
N LEU A 6 0.69 6.78 -6.62
CA LEU A 6 1.69 5.78 -6.25
C LEU A 6 2.09 4.85 -7.40
N PHE A 7 1.18 4.57 -8.30
CA PHE A 7 1.41 3.56 -9.33
C PHE A 7 1.42 4.14 -10.73
N ASN A 8 1.39 5.45 -10.82
CA ASN A 8 1.51 6.12 -12.12
C ASN A 8 0.42 5.68 -13.11
N GLY A 9 -0.73 5.31 -12.58
CA GLY A 9 -1.84 4.85 -13.39
C GLY A 9 -1.82 3.37 -13.76
N ASP A 10 -0.85 2.63 -13.23
CA ASP A 10 -0.73 1.20 -13.53
C ASP A 10 -1.66 0.40 -12.63
N THR A 11 -2.84 0.08 -13.15
CA THR A 11 -3.86 -0.64 -12.39
C THR A 11 -3.42 -2.06 -12.04
N LYS A 12 -2.69 -2.71 -12.93
CA LYS A 12 -2.22 -4.06 -12.68
C LYS A 12 -1.24 -4.10 -11.51
N LEU A 13 -0.33 -3.15 -11.48
CA LEU A 13 0.62 -3.06 -10.38
C LEU A 13 -0.10 -2.79 -9.07
N TYR A 14 -1.10 -1.93 -9.11
CA TYR A 14 -1.91 -1.64 -7.94
C TYR A 14 -2.59 -2.89 -7.40
N GLU A 15 -3.24 -3.64 -8.27
CA GLU A 15 -3.94 -4.86 -7.87
C GLU A 15 -2.97 -5.90 -7.32
N GLN A 16 -1.84 -6.05 -7.96
CA GLN A 16 -0.82 -7.01 -7.50
C GLN A 16 -0.30 -6.62 -6.13
N THR A 17 -0.02 -5.33 -5.94
CA THR A 17 0.50 -4.83 -4.67
C THR A 17 -0.51 -5.05 -3.54
N ILE A 18 -1.76 -4.69 -3.78
CA ILE A 18 -2.80 -4.87 -2.77
C ILE A 18 -2.96 -6.34 -2.42
N SER A 19 -2.94 -7.22 -3.44
CA SER A 19 -3.05 -8.65 -3.21
C SER A 19 -1.90 -9.17 -2.34
N ASP A 20 -0.69 -8.68 -2.60
CA ASP A 20 0.47 -9.07 -1.81
C ASP A 20 0.35 -8.58 -0.37
N LEU A 21 -0.11 -7.35 -0.20
CA LEU A 21 -0.23 -6.75 1.12
C LEU A 21 -1.32 -7.40 1.96
N GLU A 22 -2.37 -7.89 1.32
CA GLU A 22 -3.47 -8.54 2.03
C GLU A 22 -3.05 -9.89 2.62
N GLN A 23 -1.93 -10.43 2.19
CA GLN A 23 -1.42 -11.69 2.73
C GLN A 23 -0.80 -11.53 4.11
N PHE A 24 -0.43 -10.31 4.48
CA PHE A 24 0.12 -10.05 5.80
C PHE A 24 -0.98 -10.04 6.84
N THR A 25 -0.66 -10.49 8.05
CA THR A 25 -1.61 -10.50 9.16
C THR A 25 -1.47 -9.25 10.03
N HIS A 26 -0.36 -8.54 9.90
CA HIS A 26 -0.10 -7.35 10.69
C HIS A 26 0.25 -6.18 9.79
N LEU A 27 -0.28 -5.01 10.14
CA LEU A 27 -0.03 -3.80 9.36
C LEU A 27 1.47 -3.46 9.34
N ASP A 28 2.16 -3.68 10.45
CA ASP A 28 3.58 -3.39 10.53
C ASP A 28 4.37 -4.15 9.47
N ASP A 29 4.05 -5.42 9.29
CA ASP A 29 4.73 -6.24 8.27
C ASP A 29 4.47 -5.70 6.87
N ALA A 30 3.23 -5.29 6.61
CA ALA A 30 2.87 -4.71 5.32
C ALA A 30 3.64 -3.41 5.06
N MET A 31 3.78 -2.59 6.09
CA MET A 31 4.53 -1.34 5.98
C MET A 31 6.00 -1.59 5.67
N ILE A 32 6.59 -2.59 6.29
CA ILE A 32 7.98 -2.95 6.01
C ILE A 32 8.13 -3.39 4.57
N TYR A 33 7.20 -4.20 4.08
CA TYR A 33 7.20 -4.63 2.69
C TYR A 33 7.19 -3.44 1.73
N ILE A 34 6.32 -2.48 2.02
CA ILE A 34 6.21 -1.28 1.19
C ILE A 34 7.53 -0.52 1.17
N GLN A 35 8.15 -0.34 2.33
CA GLN A 35 9.39 0.42 2.41
C GLN A 35 10.55 -0.27 1.70
N GLU A 36 10.55 -1.60 1.66
CA GLU A 36 11.62 -2.33 1.02
C GLU A 36 11.45 -2.43 -0.50
N HIS A 37 10.22 -2.51 -0.96
CA HIS A 37 9.93 -2.70 -2.39
C HIS A 37 9.60 -1.41 -3.12
N PHE A 38 9.19 -0.39 -2.40
CA PHE A 38 8.83 0.89 -3.00
C PHE A 38 9.55 2.00 -2.26
N ASP A 39 9.96 3.00 -3.03
CA ASP A 39 10.68 4.15 -2.48
C ASP A 39 9.74 5.35 -2.36
N TRP A 40 8.63 5.14 -1.69
CA TRP A 40 7.63 6.17 -1.52
C TRP A 40 7.91 7.03 -0.29
N ASP A 41 7.56 8.30 -0.40
CA ASP A 41 7.66 9.22 0.73
C ASP A 41 6.56 8.87 1.73
N PRO A 42 6.93 8.52 2.99
CA PRO A 42 5.93 8.13 3.98
C PRO A 42 4.96 9.26 4.34
N ASP A 43 5.30 10.50 4.02
CA ASP A 43 4.44 11.64 4.30
C ASP A 43 3.52 11.98 3.13
N SER A 44 3.62 11.26 2.02
CA SER A 44 2.79 11.56 0.87
C SER A 44 1.33 11.16 1.12
N ASP A 45 0.42 11.90 0.50
CA ASP A 45 -1.01 11.63 0.65
C ASP A 45 -1.37 10.25 0.13
N GLY A 46 -0.73 9.81 -0.95
CA GLY A 46 -0.99 8.51 -1.52
C GLY A 46 -0.66 7.38 -0.57
N VAL A 47 0.48 7.50 0.13
CA VAL A 47 0.88 6.48 1.10
C VAL A 47 -0.08 6.48 2.28
N MET A 48 -0.49 7.65 2.74
CA MET A 48 -1.43 7.74 3.86
C MET A 48 -2.77 7.08 3.52
N LEU A 49 -3.25 7.27 2.30
CA LEU A 49 -4.47 6.63 1.86
C LEU A 49 -4.31 5.12 1.78
N LEU A 50 -3.16 4.66 1.32
CA LEU A 50 -2.89 3.22 1.25
C LEU A 50 -2.86 2.61 2.64
N VAL A 51 -2.24 3.28 3.59
CA VAL A 51 -2.18 2.81 4.97
C VAL A 51 -3.58 2.69 5.57
N GLU A 52 -4.41 3.70 5.35
CA GLU A 52 -5.78 3.67 5.84
C GLU A 52 -6.55 2.48 5.26
N LEU A 53 -6.35 2.21 3.98
CA LEU A 53 -7.01 1.11 3.32
C LEU A 53 -6.57 -0.22 3.91
N LEU A 54 -5.28 -0.36 4.19
CA LEU A 54 -4.74 -1.57 4.78
C LEU A 54 -5.24 -1.77 6.21
N GLU A 55 -5.34 -0.69 6.97
CA GLU A 55 -5.87 -0.77 8.33
C GLU A 55 -7.29 -1.33 8.31
N CYS A 56 -8.11 -0.89 7.39
CA CYS A 56 -9.47 -1.40 7.26
C CYS A 56 -9.49 -2.89 6.91
N LYS A 57 -8.53 -3.34 6.11
CA LYS A 57 -8.51 -4.72 5.66
C LYS A 57 -7.88 -5.67 6.66
N LEU A 58 -6.84 -5.22 7.35
CA LEU A 58 -6.06 -6.11 8.23
C LEU A 58 -6.50 -6.09 9.68
N GLU A 59 -7.14 -5.03 10.12
CA GLU A 59 -7.57 -4.90 11.52
C GLU A 59 -9.06 -5.12 11.73
N ARG A 60 -9.66 -5.92 10.93
CA ARG A 60 -11.10 -6.19 11.04
C ARG A 60 -11.43 -7.14 12.15
#